data_aa2c9cc019c0079b47350bf5c178134b
#
_entry.id   aa2c9cc019c0079b47350bf5c178134b
#
_cell.length_a   1.000
_cell.length_b   1.000
_cell.length_c   1.000
_cell.angle_alpha   90.00
_cell.angle_beta   90.00
_cell.angle_gamma   90.00
#
_symmetry.space_group_name_H-M   'P 1'
#
loop_
_entity.id
_entity.type
_entity.pdbx_description
1 polymer ?
#
loop_
_entity_poly.entity_id
_entity_poly.type
_entity_poly.pdbx_seq_one_letter_code
_entity_poly.pdbx_strand_id
1 'polypeptide(L)'
;MEVTKAADRRAQTIRLFTFLGGLYFFVYFLLPESAIEAIGLKERHEPISNGFIAIGAMAVGLGLFNLISAHGSRLAFRKKGWPYSFALLAGLVSMLLVTGAQWRQSLTTTAELRKSQVVSEFAQRIIEDAEGQTAAPPLSTRIDALERYARQQVAGLDTSALGTQVAEGPLKTEVRESATALNEKLGPLTQVRQQPFSPDTRAAIDGVSKAGARLSAALSVYLRDQSSRTTVQQLYNFLYDAIFNQLGAAMFSLLGVYIAAAAFRAFRIRTLDSALMMTAALVVMLGQISLGKMISDELPVMRQWLLEVPNSAAFRAIRLGAAVAGLMLAIRMWLSIESKSFSTRKK
;
A
#
# COMPACT_ATOMS: atom_id res chain seq x y z
N MET A 1 19.98 41.16 12.73
CA MET A 1 18.56 41.53 12.85
C MET A 1 17.72 41.03 11.69
N GLU A 2 18.21 40.99 10.44
CA GLU A 2 17.47 40.45 9.27
C GLU A 2 17.33 38.92 9.26
N VAL A 3 18.36 38.19 9.68
CA VAL A 3 18.35 36.71 9.72
C VAL A 3 17.27 36.15 10.69
N THR A 4 17.05 36.86 11.81
CA THR A 4 16.00 36.51 12.78
C THR A 4 14.58 36.76 12.22
N LYS A 5 14.38 37.86 11.48
CA LYS A 5 13.10 38.16 10.82
C LYS A 5 12.77 37.18 9.70
N ALA A 6 13.76 36.71 8.93
CA ALA A 6 13.58 35.70 7.88
C ALA A 6 13.24 34.31 8.47
N ALA A 7 13.87 33.93 9.58
CA ALA A 7 13.56 32.70 10.30
C ALA A 7 12.13 32.71 10.89
N ASP A 8 11.69 33.84 11.41
CA ASP A 8 10.36 34.04 11.98
C ASP A 8 9.27 33.97 10.90
N ARG A 9 9.49 34.58 9.74
CA ARG A 9 8.56 34.48 8.58
C ARG A 9 8.43 33.06 8.08
N ARG A 10 9.53 32.32 7.95
CA ARG A 10 9.48 30.89 7.55
C ARG A 10 8.68 30.05 8.55
N ALA A 11 8.89 30.27 9.84
CA ALA A 11 8.14 29.57 10.88
C ALA A 11 6.63 29.90 10.82
N GLN A 12 6.29 31.17 10.60
CA GLN A 12 4.89 31.59 10.44
C GLN A 12 4.24 30.97 9.19
N THR A 13 4.96 30.94 8.07
CA THR A 13 4.46 30.30 6.81
C THR A 13 4.20 28.81 7.02
N ILE A 14 5.13 28.09 7.64
CA ILE A 14 4.96 26.65 7.92
C ILE A 14 3.74 26.43 8.82
N ARG A 15 3.58 27.23 9.88
CA ARG A 15 2.41 27.13 10.77
C ARG A 15 1.10 27.36 10.03
N LEU A 16 1.06 28.39 9.15
CA LEU A 16 -0.13 28.68 8.36
C LEU A 16 -0.49 27.53 7.44
N PHE A 17 0.48 26.97 6.70
CA PHE A 17 0.24 25.82 5.83
C PHE A 17 -0.20 24.56 6.61
N THR A 18 0.43 24.28 7.75
CA THR A 18 0.04 23.15 8.60
C THR A 18 -1.39 23.33 9.14
N PHE A 19 -1.71 24.55 9.58
CA PHE A 19 -3.06 24.88 10.07
C PHE A 19 -4.11 24.75 8.96
N LEU A 20 -3.88 25.33 7.79
CA LEU A 20 -4.81 25.26 6.66
C LEU A 20 -5.01 23.82 6.15
N GLY A 21 -3.92 23.05 6.06
CA GLY A 21 -4.00 21.64 5.68
C GLY A 21 -4.80 20.81 6.70
N GLY A 22 -4.53 20.98 7.98
CA GLY A 22 -5.28 20.31 9.03
C GLY A 22 -6.76 20.71 9.04
N LEU A 23 -7.05 22.01 8.86
CA LEU A 23 -8.43 22.53 8.77
C LEU A 23 -9.17 21.93 7.57
N TYR A 24 -8.51 21.86 6.41
CA TYR A 24 -9.09 21.26 5.21
C TYR A 24 -9.53 19.81 5.45
N PHE A 25 -8.63 18.94 5.94
CA PHE A 25 -8.96 17.54 6.19
C PHE A 25 -9.97 17.37 7.32
N PHE A 26 -9.94 18.22 8.35
CA PHE A 26 -10.90 18.19 9.44
C PHE A 26 -12.31 18.55 8.93
N VAL A 27 -12.44 19.61 8.15
CA VAL A 27 -13.71 20.03 7.55
C VAL A 27 -14.24 18.99 6.58
N TYR A 28 -13.37 18.43 5.74
CA TYR A 28 -13.73 17.36 4.81
C TYR A 28 -14.26 16.12 5.53
N PHE A 29 -13.66 15.73 6.66
CA PHE A 29 -14.09 14.58 7.46
C PHE A 29 -15.42 14.84 8.18
N LEU A 30 -15.70 16.07 8.58
CA LEU A 30 -16.87 16.42 9.37
C LEU A 30 -18.14 16.64 8.52
N LEU A 31 -17.97 17.06 7.25
CA LEU A 31 -19.08 17.38 6.38
C LEU A 31 -19.71 16.12 5.76
N PRO A 32 -21.05 16.06 5.63
CA PRO A 32 -21.72 15.01 4.87
C PRO A 32 -21.40 15.13 3.36
N GLU A 33 -21.47 14.02 2.62
CA GLU A 33 -21.15 13.98 1.19
C GLU A 33 -21.91 15.02 0.35
N SER A 34 -23.18 15.25 0.67
CA SER A 34 -24.00 16.24 -0.04
C SER A 34 -23.47 17.68 0.09
N ALA A 35 -22.92 18.03 1.25
CA ALA A 35 -22.30 19.34 1.48
C ALA A 35 -20.93 19.44 0.80
N ILE A 36 -20.16 18.36 0.77
CA ILE A 36 -18.87 18.27 0.08
C ILE A 36 -19.04 18.49 -1.42
N GLU A 37 -20.06 17.89 -2.04
CA GLU A 37 -20.39 18.09 -3.45
C GLU A 37 -20.89 19.51 -3.74
N ALA A 38 -21.76 20.06 -2.89
CA ALA A 38 -22.31 21.42 -3.06
C ALA A 38 -21.23 22.51 -3.04
N ILE A 39 -20.15 22.30 -2.29
CA ILE A 39 -19.02 23.25 -2.15
C ILE A 39 -17.92 22.98 -3.21
N GLY A 40 -18.03 21.89 -4.01
CA GLY A 40 -17.04 21.50 -5.02
C GLY A 40 -15.72 21.01 -4.42
N LEU A 41 -15.72 20.55 -3.17
CA LEU A 41 -14.55 20.01 -2.49
C LEU A 41 -14.16 18.61 -2.98
N LYS A 42 -15.10 17.83 -3.52
CA LYS A 42 -14.88 16.47 -4.03
C LYS A 42 -13.85 16.44 -5.15
N GLU A 43 -13.95 17.32 -6.12
CA GLU A 43 -13.05 17.42 -7.27
C GLU A 43 -11.62 17.86 -6.86
N ARG A 44 -11.51 18.64 -5.78
CA ARG A 44 -10.24 19.16 -5.28
C ARG A 44 -9.56 18.25 -4.26
N HIS A 45 -10.29 17.27 -3.73
CA HIS A 45 -9.76 16.39 -2.68
C HIS A 45 -8.61 15.52 -3.17
N GLU A 46 -8.74 14.94 -4.35
CA GLU A 46 -7.70 14.06 -4.91
C GLU A 46 -6.37 14.79 -5.17
N PRO A 47 -6.32 15.96 -5.85
CA PRO A 47 -5.08 16.70 -6.02
C PRO A 47 -4.44 17.14 -4.70
N ILE A 48 -5.25 17.57 -3.72
CA ILE A 48 -4.75 17.99 -2.40
C ILE A 48 -4.20 16.78 -1.64
N SER A 49 -4.92 15.68 -1.62
CA SER A 49 -4.49 14.43 -0.99
C SER A 49 -3.18 13.92 -1.60
N ASN A 50 -3.07 13.90 -2.92
CA ASN A 50 -1.85 13.53 -3.63
C ASN A 50 -0.67 14.45 -3.29
N GLY A 51 -0.92 15.76 -3.10
CA GLY A 51 0.07 16.71 -2.62
C GLY A 51 0.62 16.35 -1.23
N PHE A 52 -0.26 15.97 -0.29
CA PHE A 52 0.16 15.51 1.04
C PHE A 52 0.91 14.18 1.02
N ILE A 53 0.50 13.25 0.15
CA ILE A 53 1.23 11.99 -0.07
C ILE A 53 2.65 12.29 -0.58
N ALA A 54 2.81 13.24 -1.51
CA ALA A 54 4.11 13.65 -2.01
C ALA A 54 5.00 14.26 -0.91
N ILE A 55 4.43 15.10 -0.03
CA ILE A 55 5.15 15.65 1.14
C ILE A 55 5.58 14.52 2.09
N GLY A 56 4.69 13.54 2.33
CA GLY A 56 5.00 12.35 3.13
C GLY A 56 6.16 11.54 2.53
N ALA A 57 6.16 11.34 1.21
CA ALA A 57 7.24 10.66 0.51
C ALA A 57 8.58 11.43 0.63
N MET A 58 8.55 12.77 0.54
CA MET A 58 9.74 13.60 0.78
C MET A 58 10.26 13.47 2.22
N ALA A 59 9.37 13.37 3.21
CA ALA A 59 9.77 13.18 4.61
C ALA A 59 10.49 11.83 4.81
N VAL A 60 10.00 10.76 4.17
CA VAL A 60 10.68 9.44 4.14
C VAL A 60 12.05 9.57 3.46
N GLY A 61 12.14 10.28 2.34
CA GLY A 61 13.40 10.54 1.64
C GLY A 61 14.42 11.27 2.52
N LEU A 62 13.99 12.29 3.28
CA LEU A 62 14.83 12.98 4.25
C LEU A 62 15.30 12.07 5.38
N GLY A 63 14.42 11.19 5.88
CA GLY A 63 14.78 10.17 6.87
C GLY A 63 15.85 9.22 6.35
N LEU A 64 15.71 8.76 5.11
CA LEU A 64 16.68 7.91 4.43
C LEU A 64 18.04 8.64 4.24
N PHE A 65 18.00 9.89 3.79
CA PHE A 65 19.19 10.70 3.65
C PHE A 65 19.93 10.89 4.99
N ASN A 66 19.20 11.17 6.07
CA ASN A 66 19.76 11.28 7.40
C ASN A 66 20.39 9.96 7.88
N LEU A 67 19.75 8.82 7.61
CA LEU A 67 20.28 7.48 7.91
C LEU A 67 21.61 7.25 7.17
N ILE A 68 21.64 7.50 5.86
CA ILE A 68 22.83 7.36 5.02
C ILE A 68 23.95 8.29 5.51
N SER A 69 23.63 9.53 5.84
CA SER A 69 24.59 10.52 6.32
C SER A 69 25.20 10.12 7.68
N ALA A 70 24.35 9.66 8.62
CA ALA A 70 24.79 9.26 9.95
C ALA A 70 25.67 7.99 9.92
N HIS A 71 25.28 6.98 9.15
CA HIS A 71 26.02 5.71 9.06
C HIS A 71 27.17 5.79 8.04
N GLY A 72 27.03 6.57 6.98
CA GLY A 72 28.08 6.83 5.99
C GLY A 72 29.29 7.51 6.60
N SER A 73 29.07 8.50 7.46
CA SER A 73 30.18 9.14 8.17
C SER A 73 30.92 8.19 9.12
N ARG A 74 30.22 7.28 9.78
CA ARG A 74 30.85 6.25 10.63
C ARG A 74 31.67 5.26 9.82
N LEU A 75 31.18 4.88 8.63
CA LEU A 75 31.86 3.98 7.72
C LEU A 75 33.11 4.65 7.13
N ALA A 76 32.99 5.89 6.59
CA ALA A 76 34.09 6.60 5.96
C ALA A 76 35.27 6.86 6.91
N PHE A 77 34.98 7.24 8.15
CA PHE A 77 36.01 7.53 9.16
C PHE A 77 36.33 6.36 10.07
N ARG A 78 35.86 5.14 9.78
CA ARG A 78 36.07 3.91 10.56
C ARG A 78 35.88 4.11 12.08
N LYS A 79 34.84 4.88 12.47
CA LYS A 79 34.53 5.14 13.88
C LYS A 79 34.05 3.86 14.58
N LYS A 80 34.10 3.82 15.92
CA LYS A 80 33.64 2.68 16.72
C LYS A 80 32.25 2.21 16.26
N GLY A 81 32.13 0.92 15.91
CA GLY A 81 30.89 0.33 15.41
C GLY A 81 30.70 0.43 13.88
N TRP A 82 31.73 0.79 13.12
CA TRP A 82 31.66 0.87 11.64
C TRP A 82 31.22 -0.43 10.94
N PRO A 83 31.52 -1.69 11.44
CA PRO A 83 31.04 -2.89 10.77
C PRO A 83 29.51 -3.01 10.77
N TYR A 84 28.86 -2.57 11.86
CA TYR A 84 27.39 -2.54 11.94
C TYR A 84 26.79 -1.50 10.98
N SER A 85 27.46 -0.35 10.83
CA SER A 85 27.04 0.65 9.85
C SER A 85 27.24 0.18 8.41
N PHE A 86 28.29 -0.60 8.15
CA PHE A 86 28.49 -1.25 6.85
C PHE A 86 27.38 -2.27 6.56
N ALA A 87 27.07 -3.18 7.48
CA ALA A 87 26.02 -4.16 7.31
C ALA A 87 24.65 -3.49 7.05
N LEU A 88 24.33 -2.42 7.81
CA LEU A 88 23.10 -1.66 7.62
C LEU A 88 23.04 -1.02 6.23
N LEU A 89 24.09 -0.31 5.82
CA LEU A 89 24.11 0.36 4.52
C LEU A 89 24.16 -0.63 3.36
N ALA A 90 24.89 -1.73 3.49
CA ALA A 90 24.93 -2.80 2.49
C ALA A 90 23.54 -3.44 2.31
N GLY A 91 22.84 -3.75 3.40
CA GLY A 91 21.46 -4.26 3.37
C GLY A 91 20.49 -3.25 2.74
N LEU A 92 20.60 -1.97 3.13
CA LEU A 92 19.78 -0.89 2.57
C LEU A 92 20.00 -0.75 1.06
N VAL A 93 21.26 -0.66 0.62
CA VAL A 93 21.60 -0.47 -0.80
C VAL A 93 21.19 -1.69 -1.62
N SER A 94 21.47 -2.91 -1.14
CA SER A 94 21.06 -4.13 -1.84
C SER A 94 19.54 -4.20 -2.03
N MET A 95 18.77 -3.89 -0.99
CA MET A 95 17.31 -3.88 -1.06
C MET A 95 16.79 -2.79 -1.99
N LEU A 96 17.36 -1.57 -1.95
CA LEU A 96 16.99 -0.48 -2.86
C LEU A 96 17.27 -0.82 -4.33
N LEU A 97 18.41 -1.42 -4.62
CA LEU A 97 18.78 -1.82 -5.98
C LEU A 97 17.82 -2.89 -6.52
N VAL A 98 17.54 -3.92 -5.73
CA VAL A 98 16.64 -5.00 -6.12
C VAL A 98 15.20 -4.52 -6.24
N THR A 99 14.72 -3.71 -5.29
CA THR A 99 13.38 -3.11 -5.36
C THR A 99 13.25 -2.16 -6.55
N GLY A 100 14.29 -1.36 -6.84
CA GLY A 100 14.32 -0.49 -8.02
C GLY A 100 14.28 -1.26 -9.34
N ALA A 101 15.02 -2.37 -9.43
CA ALA A 101 14.99 -3.27 -10.59
C ALA A 101 13.62 -3.95 -10.75
N GLN A 102 13.01 -4.41 -9.64
CA GLN A 102 11.67 -4.97 -9.62
C GLN A 102 10.62 -3.94 -10.04
N TRP A 103 10.71 -2.72 -9.51
CA TRP A 103 9.81 -1.63 -9.89
C TRP A 103 9.89 -1.30 -11.38
N ARG A 104 11.10 -1.23 -11.95
CA ARG A 104 11.28 -1.04 -13.38
C ARG A 104 10.62 -2.16 -14.20
N GLN A 105 10.75 -3.41 -13.76
CA GLN A 105 10.09 -4.55 -14.39
C GLN A 105 8.56 -4.46 -14.24
N SER A 106 8.04 -4.06 -13.08
CA SER A 106 6.61 -3.91 -12.86
C SER A 106 5.98 -2.82 -13.71
N LEU A 107 6.71 -1.73 -14.02
CA LEU A 107 6.22 -0.68 -14.92
C LEU A 107 5.95 -1.21 -16.33
N THR A 108 6.83 -2.05 -16.88
CA THR A 108 6.62 -2.66 -18.19
C THR A 108 5.43 -3.62 -18.19
N THR A 109 5.33 -4.45 -17.18
CA THR A 109 4.22 -5.40 -17.00
C THR A 109 2.87 -4.67 -16.83
N THR A 110 2.84 -3.63 -16.02
CA THR A 110 1.64 -2.81 -15.80
C THR A 110 1.24 -2.06 -17.07
N ALA A 111 2.19 -1.58 -17.86
CA ALA A 111 1.91 -0.92 -19.13
C ALA A 111 1.23 -1.87 -20.13
N GLU A 112 1.70 -3.11 -20.25
CA GLU A 112 1.07 -4.12 -21.12
C GLU A 112 -0.35 -4.49 -20.65
N LEU A 113 -0.54 -4.70 -19.33
CA LEU A 113 -1.87 -4.97 -18.75
C LEU A 113 -2.83 -3.82 -19.01
N ARG A 114 -2.40 -2.57 -18.82
CA ARG A 114 -3.23 -1.40 -19.03
C ARG A 114 -3.71 -1.28 -20.48
N LYS A 115 -2.84 -1.61 -21.44
CA LYS A 115 -3.21 -1.61 -22.86
C LYS A 115 -4.40 -2.57 -23.14
N SER A 116 -4.39 -3.76 -22.56
CA SER A 116 -5.48 -4.74 -22.74
C SER A 116 -6.76 -4.33 -22.00
N GLN A 117 -6.66 -3.72 -20.80
CA GLN A 117 -7.79 -3.23 -20.03
C GLN A 117 -8.53 -2.08 -20.74
N VAL A 118 -7.79 -1.17 -21.40
CA VAL A 118 -8.37 -0.06 -22.14
C VAL A 118 -9.37 -0.54 -23.21
N VAL A 119 -9.19 -1.71 -23.80
CA VAL A 119 -10.15 -2.27 -24.78
C VAL A 119 -11.54 -2.46 -24.16
N SER A 120 -11.59 -3.10 -22.99
CA SER A 120 -12.85 -3.34 -22.28
C SER A 120 -13.49 -2.06 -21.74
N GLU A 121 -12.69 -1.17 -21.18
CA GLU A 121 -13.14 0.14 -20.67
C GLU A 121 -13.68 1.02 -21.80
N PHE A 122 -12.99 1.05 -22.93
CA PHE A 122 -13.42 1.84 -24.08
C PHE A 122 -14.72 1.32 -24.66
N ALA A 123 -14.88 0.00 -24.78
CA ALA A 123 -16.12 -0.60 -25.23
C ALA A 123 -17.28 -0.27 -24.27
N GLN A 124 -17.08 -0.34 -22.95
CA GLN A 124 -18.10 0.02 -21.97
C GLN A 124 -18.50 1.50 -22.06
N ARG A 125 -17.53 2.40 -22.16
CA ARG A 125 -17.81 3.85 -22.33
C ARG A 125 -18.62 4.14 -23.59
N ILE A 126 -18.40 3.41 -24.69
CA ILE A 126 -19.22 3.58 -25.90
C ILE A 126 -20.67 3.21 -25.60
N ILE A 127 -20.94 2.17 -24.83
CA ILE A 127 -22.29 1.75 -24.44
C ILE A 127 -22.92 2.82 -23.53
N GLU A 128 -22.25 3.23 -22.47
CA GLU A 128 -22.73 4.20 -21.50
C GLU A 128 -23.09 5.55 -22.15
N ASP A 129 -22.21 6.07 -23.02
CA ASP A 129 -22.41 7.34 -23.68
C ASP A 129 -23.54 7.26 -24.76
N ALA A 130 -23.71 6.08 -25.40
CA ALA A 130 -24.78 5.88 -26.37
C ALA A 130 -26.15 5.76 -25.67
N GLU A 131 -26.22 5.20 -24.49
CA GLU A 131 -27.42 5.15 -23.64
C GLU A 131 -27.74 6.50 -22.99
N GLY A 132 -26.71 7.25 -22.58
CA GLY A 132 -26.85 8.57 -21.94
C GLY A 132 -27.17 9.73 -22.90
N GLN A 133 -27.27 9.47 -24.22
CA GLN A 133 -27.48 10.50 -25.26
C GLN A 133 -26.50 11.70 -25.16
N THR A 134 -25.32 11.48 -24.67
CA THR A 134 -24.29 12.51 -24.52
C THR A 134 -23.78 12.91 -25.91
N ALA A 135 -23.60 14.21 -26.16
CA ALA A 135 -23.08 14.76 -27.41
C ALA A 135 -21.60 14.38 -27.61
N ALA A 136 -21.38 13.16 -28.01
CA ALA A 136 -20.07 12.56 -28.27
C ALA A 136 -19.85 12.49 -29.80
N PRO A 137 -18.60 12.21 -30.26
CA PRO A 137 -18.34 11.92 -31.66
C PRO A 137 -19.29 10.84 -32.19
N PRO A 138 -19.56 10.79 -33.52
CA PRO A 138 -20.47 9.80 -34.12
C PRO A 138 -20.08 8.38 -33.69
N LEU A 139 -21.06 7.54 -33.41
CA LEU A 139 -20.88 6.15 -32.94
C LEU A 139 -19.93 5.37 -33.86
N SER A 140 -20.07 5.56 -35.19
CA SER A 140 -19.19 4.93 -36.19
C SER A 140 -17.71 5.26 -35.97
N THR A 141 -17.38 6.51 -35.67
CA THR A 141 -15.99 6.95 -35.42
C THR A 141 -15.43 6.30 -34.15
N ARG A 142 -16.24 6.10 -33.13
CA ARG A 142 -15.87 5.49 -31.86
C ARG A 142 -15.68 3.99 -32.00
N ILE A 143 -16.54 3.32 -32.75
CA ILE A 143 -16.40 1.89 -33.08
C ILE A 143 -15.12 1.68 -33.89
N ASP A 144 -14.83 2.55 -34.87
CA ASP A 144 -13.59 2.48 -35.65
C ASP A 144 -12.32 2.65 -34.81
N ALA A 145 -12.40 3.57 -33.85
CA ALA A 145 -11.28 3.78 -32.93
C ALA A 145 -11.07 2.55 -32.02
N LEU A 146 -12.15 1.97 -31.49
CA LEU A 146 -12.10 0.75 -30.68
C LEU A 146 -11.53 -0.42 -31.50
N GLU A 147 -12.03 -0.64 -32.73
CA GLU A 147 -11.56 -1.72 -33.58
C GLU A 147 -10.08 -1.60 -33.91
N ARG A 148 -9.64 -0.42 -34.35
CA ARG A 148 -8.21 -0.17 -34.66
C ARG A 148 -7.34 -0.38 -33.43
N TYR A 149 -7.75 0.14 -32.28
CA TYR A 149 -6.99 -0.02 -31.04
C TYR A 149 -6.93 -1.48 -30.63
N ALA A 150 -8.04 -2.22 -30.62
CA ALA A 150 -8.08 -3.62 -30.25
C ALA A 150 -7.24 -4.50 -31.19
N ARG A 151 -7.30 -4.30 -32.51
CA ARG A 151 -6.46 -5.01 -33.49
C ARG A 151 -4.97 -4.72 -33.29
N GLN A 152 -4.62 -3.47 -33.04
CA GLN A 152 -3.24 -3.08 -32.76
C GLN A 152 -2.71 -3.73 -31.47
N GLN A 153 -3.55 -3.85 -30.44
CA GLN A 153 -3.17 -4.52 -29.19
C GLN A 153 -2.97 -6.03 -29.40
N VAL A 154 -3.87 -6.71 -30.10
CA VAL A 154 -3.73 -8.15 -30.40
C VAL A 154 -2.47 -8.41 -31.23
N ALA A 155 -2.20 -7.61 -32.27
CA ALA A 155 -0.98 -7.74 -33.07
C ALA A 155 0.30 -7.44 -32.25
N GLY A 156 0.22 -6.50 -31.31
CA GLY A 156 1.34 -6.15 -30.43
C GLY A 156 1.67 -7.26 -29.41
N LEU A 157 0.71 -8.08 -29.02
CA LEU A 157 0.94 -9.19 -28.08
C LEU A 157 1.88 -10.26 -28.65
N ASP A 158 1.77 -10.57 -29.95
CA ASP A 158 2.62 -11.56 -30.59
C ASP A 158 4.09 -11.12 -30.68
N THR A 159 4.32 -9.80 -30.72
CA THR A 159 5.68 -9.25 -30.84
C THR A 159 6.35 -8.93 -29.51
N SER A 160 5.58 -8.58 -28.45
CA SER A 160 6.14 -8.08 -27.19
C SER A 160 6.01 -9.04 -26.00
N ALA A 161 4.79 -9.49 -25.70
CA ALA A 161 4.51 -10.27 -24.50
C ALA A 161 4.60 -11.79 -24.70
N LEU A 162 4.27 -12.27 -25.90
CA LEU A 162 4.27 -13.69 -26.26
C LEU A 162 5.51 -14.11 -27.05
N GLY A 163 6.53 -13.24 -27.13
CA GLY A 163 7.73 -13.44 -27.95
C GLY A 163 8.37 -14.83 -27.85
N THR A 164 9.09 -15.20 -28.89
CA THR A 164 9.64 -16.52 -29.21
C THR A 164 10.56 -17.16 -28.17
N GLN A 165 10.96 -16.45 -27.15
CA GLN A 165 11.95 -16.92 -26.15
C GLN A 165 11.36 -17.63 -24.92
N VAL A 166 10.05 -17.69 -24.79
CA VAL A 166 9.41 -18.33 -23.64
C VAL A 166 8.80 -19.66 -24.03
N ALA A 167 9.09 -20.70 -23.27
CA ALA A 167 8.55 -22.03 -23.46
C ALA A 167 7.01 -22.02 -23.58
N GLU A 168 6.47 -22.78 -24.53
CA GLU A 168 5.03 -22.95 -24.66
C GLU A 168 4.48 -23.64 -23.41
N GLY A 169 3.42 -23.07 -22.85
CA GLY A 169 2.79 -23.56 -21.65
C GLY A 169 1.29 -23.20 -21.63
N PRO A 170 0.50 -23.83 -20.73
CA PRO A 170 -0.94 -23.65 -20.70
C PRO A 170 -1.37 -22.18 -20.56
N LEU A 171 -0.65 -21.37 -19.82
CA LEU A 171 -0.95 -19.94 -19.65
C LEU A 171 -0.74 -19.14 -20.94
N LYS A 172 0.29 -19.47 -21.73
CA LYS A 172 0.53 -18.84 -23.03
C LYS A 172 -0.56 -19.20 -24.02
N THR A 173 -1.02 -20.45 -24.00
CA THR A 173 -2.13 -20.92 -24.82
C THR A 173 -3.42 -20.19 -24.48
N GLU A 174 -3.72 -20.01 -23.18
CA GLU A 174 -4.90 -19.28 -22.71
C GLU A 174 -4.91 -17.82 -23.15
N VAL A 175 -3.76 -17.14 -23.10
CA VAL A 175 -3.63 -15.76 -23.61
C VAL A 175 -3.86 -15.73 -25.12
N ARG A 176 -3.31 -16.68 -25.88
CA ARG A 176 -3.46 -16.76 -27.33
C ARG A 176 -4.91 -17.06 -27.74
N GLU A 177 -5.58 -17.98 -27.05
CA GLU A 177 -7.02 -18.26 -27.24
C GLU A 177 -7.87 -17.03 -26.92
N SER A 178 -7.59 -16.33 -25.83
CA SER A 178 -8.30 -15.11 -25.46
C SER A 178 -8.10 -13.97 -26.47
N ALA A 179 -6.87 -13.85 -27.04
CA ALA A 179 -6.57 -12.89 -28.10
C ALA A 179 -7.30 -13.25 -29.41
N THR A 180 -7.36 -14.53 -29.76
CA THR A 180 -8.12 -15.02 -30.93
C THR A 180 -9.61 -14.78 -30.76
N ALA A 181 -10.16 -15.05 -29.58
CA ALA A 181 -11.56 -14.78 -29.25
C ALA A 181 -11.89 -13.27 -29.34
N LEU A 182 -10.98 -12.39 -28.88
CA LEU A 182 -11.15 -10.96 -29.05
C LEU A 182 -11.17 -10.57 -30.54
N ASN A 183 -10.23 -11.09 -31.33
CA ASN A 183 -10.17 -10.80 -32.77
C ASN A 183 -11.42 -11.27 -33.52
N GLU A 184 -11.98 -12.43 -33.16
CA GLU A 184 -13.24 -12.94 -33.69
C GLU A 184 -14.43 -12.01 -33.37
N LYS A 185 -14.48 -11.47 -32.15
CA LYS A 185 -15.54 -10.53 -31.72
C LYS A 185 -15.42 -9.15 -32.37
N LEU A 186 -14.28 -8.80 -32.96
CA LEU A 186 -14.15 -7.56 -33.73
C LEU A 186 -14.83 -7.64 -35.11
N GLY A 187 -15.02 -8.85 -35.67
CA GLY A 187 -15.68 -9.03 -36.96
C GLY A 187 -17.10 -8.43 -37.02
N PRO A 188 -18.00 -8.76 -36.08
CA PRO A 188 -19.35 -8.21 -36.04
C PRO A 188 -19.41 -6.68 -35.93
N LEU A 189 -18.41 -6.00 -35.34
CA LEU A 189 -18.39 -4.54 -35.21
C LEU A 189 -18.37 -3.85 -36.57
N THR A 190 -17.71 -4.42 -37.55
CA THR A 190 -17.65 -3.86 -38.91
C THR A 190 -19.02 -3.82 -39.60
N GLN A 191 -19.89 -4.77 -39.27
CA GLN A 191 -21.25 -4.86 -39.82
C GLN A 191 -22.23 -3.87 -39.18
N VAL A 192 -22.08 -3.62 -37.88
CA VAL A 192 -22.97 -2.72 -37.10
C VAL A 192 -22.48 -1.26 -37.08
N ARG A 193 -21.31 -0.99 -37.63
CA ARG A 193 -20.62 0.31 -37.60
C ARG A 193 -21.46 1.50 -38.15
N GLN A 194 -22.24 1.23 -39.20
CA GLN A 194 -23.06 2.26 -39.87
C GLN A 194 -24.52 2.26 -39.40
N GLN A 195 -24.88 1.37 -38.47
CA GLN A 195 -26.24 1.26 -37.95
C GLN A 195 -26.43 2.21 -36.75
N PRO A 196 -27.67 2.68 -36.51
CA PRO A 196 -27.99 3.39 -35.29
C PRO A 196 -27.78 2.47 -34.07
N PHE A 197 -27.59 3.04 -32.88
CA PHE A 197 -27.45 2.26 -31.66
C PHE A 197 -28.71 1.42 -31.43
N SER A 198 -28.55 0.12 -31.51
CA SER A 198 -29.59 -0.92 -31.42
C SER A 198 -29.17 -2.00 -30.43
N PRO A 199 -30.09 -2.87 -29.97
CA PRO A 199 -29.74 -4.01 -29.14
C PRO A 199 -28.63 -4.90 -29.73
N ASP A 200 -28.60 -5.05 -31.07
CA ASP A 200 -27.56 -5.83 -31.76
C ASP A 200 -26.21 -5.13 -31.74
N THR A 201 -26.19 -3.81 -31.94
CA THR A 201 -24.98 -2.99 -31.82
C THR A 201 -24.43 -3.04 -30.39
N ARG A 202 -25.30 -2.93 -29.39
CA ARG A 202 -24.95 -3.10 -27.98
C ARG A 202 -24.33 -4.47 -27.70
N ALA A 203 -24.97 -5.54 -28.18
CA ALA A 203 -24.49 -6.91 -27.97
C ALA A 203 -23.11 -7.15 -28.62
N ALA A 204 -22.88 -6.57 -29.81
CA ALA A 204 -21.57 -6.64 -30.47
C ALA A 204 -20.48 -5.94 -29.66
N ILE A 205 -20.73 -4.72 -29.16
CA ILE A 205 -19.78 -3.95 -28.36
C ILE A 205 -19.55 -4.62 -26.99
N ASP A 206 -20.58 -5.12 -26.34
CA ASP A 206 -20.50 -5.88 -25.08
C ASP A 206 -19.69 -7.19 -25.25
N GLY A 207 -19.85 -7.85 -26.40
CA GLY A 207 -19.02 -8.99 -26.78
C GLY A 207 -17.53 -8.68 -26.82
N VAL A 208 -17.14 -7.54 -27.39
CA VAL A 208 -15.76 -7.06 -27.42
C VAL A 208 -15.29 -6.67 -26.02
N SER A 209 -16.13 -6.01 -25.21
CA SER A 209 -15.80 -5.68 -23.82
C SER A 209 -15.48 -6.93 -23.00
N LYS A 210 -16.32 -7.95 -23.07
CA LYS A 210 -16.13 -9.22 -22.37
C LYS A 210 -14.89 -9.99 -22.86
N ALA A 211 -14.65 -10.00 -24.16
CA ALA A 211 -13.46 -10.62 -24.73
C ALA A 211 -12.17 -9.88 -24.32
N GLY A 212 -12.19 -8.55 -24.33
CA GLY A 212 -11.10 -7.72 -23.83
C GLY A 212 -10.80 -7.94 -22.35
N ALA A 213 -11.85 -8.06 -21.51
CA ALA A 213 -11.70 -8.38 -20.10
C ALA A 213 -11.10 -9.77 -19.86
N ARG A 214 -11.50 -10.78 -20.65
CA ARG A 214 -10.91 -12.14 -20.59
C ARG A 214 -9.42 -12.11 -20.98
N LEU A 215 -9.08 -11.41 -22.04
CA LEU A 215 -7.69 -11.25 -22.47
C LEU A 215 -6.85 -10.58 -21.39
N SER A 216 -7.34 -9.51 -20.77
CA SER A 216 -6.62 -8.82 -19.70
C SER A 216 -6.45 -9.70 -18.46
N ALA A 217 -7.44 -10.52 -18.11
CA ALA A 217 -7.35 -11.50 -17.03
C ALA A 217 -6.30 -12.58 -17.33
N ALA A 218 -6.35 -13.22 -18.48
CA ALA A 218 -5.37 -14.23 -18.91
C ALA A 218 -3.94 -13.65 -18.96
N LEU A 219 -3.79 -12.45 -19.52
CA LEU A 219 -2.51 -11.76 -19.60
C LEU A 219 -1.98 -11.41 -18.20
N SER A 220 -2.84 -11.04 -17.26
CA SER A 220 -2.43 -10.74 -15.87
C SER A 220 -1.83 -11.95 -15.16
N VAL A 221 -2.44 -13.13 -15.34
CA VAL A 221 -1.94 -14.39 -14.77
C VAL A 221 -0.61 -14.78 -15.42
N TYR A 222 -0.55 -14.70 -16.75
CA TYR A 222 0.67 -15.01 -17.52
C TYR A 222 1.84 -14.12 -17.12
N LEU A 223 1.66 -12.81 -17.12
CA LEU A 223 2.72 -11.85 -16.79
C LEU A 223 3.16 -11.96 -15.32
N ARG A 224 2.23 -12.30 -14.42
CA ARG A 224 2.56 -12.56 -13.02
C ARG A 224 3.41 -13.83 -12.86
N ASP A 225 3.09 -14.90 -13.57
CA ASP A 225 3.90 -16.12 -13.57
C ASP A 225 5.29 -15.86 -14.15
N GLN A 226 5.37 -15.16 -15.27
CA GLN A 226 6.63 -14.74 -15.89
C GLN A 226 7.49 -13.89 -14.94
N SER A 227 6.89 -12.88 -14.31
CA SER A 227 7.61 -12.01 -13.37
C SER A 227 8.14 -12.79 -12.17
N SER A 228 7.40 -13.79 -11.68
CA SER A 228 7.81 -14.63 -10.55
C SER A 228 9.06 -15.46 -10.82
N ARG A 229 9.31 -15.81 -12.08
CA ARG A 229 10.47 -16.62 -12.53
C ARG A 229 11.73 -15.79 -12.82
N THR A 230 11.61 -14.47 -12.82
CA THR A 230 12.75 -13.60 -13.11
C THR A 230 13.78 -13.63 -11.98
N THR A 231 15.07 -13.60 -12.33
CA THR A 231 16.17 -13.54 -11.36
C THR A 231 16.02 -12.38 -10.36
N VAL A 232 15.50 -11.24 -10.83
CA VAL A 232 15.23 -10.07 -9.97
C VAL A 232 14.19 -10.40 -8.90
N GLN A 233 13.10 -11.07 -9.27
CA GLN A 233 12.06 -11.48 -8.33
C GLN A 233 12.56 -12.55 -7.36
N GLN A 234 13.35 -13.50 -7.83
CA GLN A 234 13.95 -14.53 -6.98
C GLN A 234 14.92 -13.89 -5.97
N LEU A 235 15.71 -12.92 -6.40
CA LEU A 235 16.62 -12.20 -5.51
C LEU A 235 15.85 -11.34 -4.50
N TYR A 236 14.76 -10.70 -4.93
CA TYR A 236 13.87 -9.96 -4.03
C TYR A 236 13.27 -10.88 -2.97
N ASN A 237 12.70 -12.01 -3.37
CA ASN A 237 12.12 -13.00 -2.46
C ASN A 237 13.18 -13.54 -1.50
N PHE A 238 14.39 -13.82 -1.97
CA PHE A 238 15.48 -14.24 -1.11
C PHE A 238 15.82 -13.18 -0.06
N LEU A 239 16.01 -11.92 -0.46
CA LEU A 239 16.32 -10.85 0.50
C LEU A 239 15.16 -10.60 1.47
N TYR A 240 13.93 -10.65 0.98
CA TYR A 240 12.75 -10.39 1.80
C TYR A 240 12.40 -11.57 2.71
N ASP A 241 12.25 -12.76 2.15
CA ASP A 241 11.77 -13.93 2.90
C ASP A 241 12.89 -14.60 3.71
N ALA A 242 14.07 -14.80 3.10
CA ALA A 242 15.16 -15.51 3.78
C ALA A 242 15.97 -14.62 4.72
N ILE A 243 16.04 -13.30 4.47
CA ILE A 243 16.82 -12.39 5.32
C ILE A 243 15.91 -11.54 6.18
N PHE A 244 15.07 -10.69 5.58
CA PHE A 244 14.27 -9.71 6.33
C PHE A 244 13.27 -10.36 7.27
N ASN A 245 12.46 -11.31 6.79
CA ASN A 245 11.46 -12.01 7.61
C ASN A 245 12.12 -12.84 8.71
N GLN A 246 13.22 -13.53 8.41
CA GLN A 246 13.92 -14.35 9.41
C GLN A 246 14.60 -13.50 10.48
N LEU A 247 15.21 -12.38 10.09
CA LEU A 247 15.75 -11.42 11.06
C LEU A 247 14.65 -10.78 11.90
N GLY A 248 13.50 -10.48 11.30
CA GLY A 248 12.31 -10.02 12.02
C GLY A 248 11.86 -11.04 13.07
N ALA A 249 11.72 -12.31 12.68
CA ALA A 249 11.37 -13.40 13.61
C ALA A 249 12.39 -13.54 14.74
N ALA A 250 13.69 -13.47 14.44
CA ALA A 250 14.75 -13.50 15.44
C ALA A 250 14.66 -12.31 16.42
N MET A 251 14.38 -11.11 15.91
CA MET A 251 14.19 -9.92 16.75
C MET A 251 12.96 -10.06 17.67
N PHE A 252 11.85 -10.60 17.16
CA PHE A 252 10.67 -10.87 17.99
C PHE A 252 10.96 -11.94 19.04
N SER A 253 11.73 -12.98 18.71
CA SER A 253 12.16 -13.99 19.68
C SER A 253 13.02 -13.38 20.79
N LEU A 254 14.01 -12.55 20.42
CA LEU A 254 14.84 -11.82 21.38
C LEU A 254 14.00 -10.89 22.27
N LEU A 255 13.03 -10.19 21.67
CA LEU A 255 12.10 -9.34 22.40
C LEU A 255 11.32 -10.16 23.43
N GLY A 256 10.87 -11.37 23.07
CA GLY A 256 10.22 -12.31 23.99
C GLY A 256 11.09 -12.65 25.20
N VAL A 257 12.39 -12.94 24.98
CA VAL A 257 13.35 -13.19 26.08
C VAL A 257 13.54 -11.94 26.95
N TYR A 258 13.65 -10.76 26.37
CA TYR A 258 13.75 -9.51 27.13
C TYR A 258 12.49 -9.20 27.94
N ILE A 259 11.30 -9.47 27.37
CA ILE A 259 10.02 -9.34 28.10
C ILE A 259 9.96 -10.32 29.25
N ALA A 260 10.37 -11.59 29.07
CA ALA A 260 10.44 -12.59 30.14
C ALA A 260 11.41 -12.17 31.25
N ALA A 261 12.59 -11.66 30.90
CA ALA A 261 13.56 -11.13 31.85
C ALA A 261 13.05 -9.87 32.58
N ALA A 262 12.30 -9.02 31.92
CA ALA A 262 11.66 -7.86 32.53
C ALA A 262 10.51 -8.29 33.46
N ALA A 263 9.69 -9.25 33.04
CA ALA A 263 8.64 -9.84 33.85
C ALA A 263 9.21 -10.46 35.13
N PHE A 264 10.30 -11.23 35.02
CA PHE A 264 10.99 -11.80 36.20
C PHE A 264 11.43 -10.72 37.19
N ARG A 265 11.90 -9.58 36.73
CA ARG A 265 12.25 -8.43 37.58
C ARG A 265 11.03 -7.72 38.17
N ALA A 266 9.95 -7.60 37.39
CA ALA A 266 8.72 -6.93 37.78
C ALA A 266 7.91 -7.78 38.80
N PHE A 267 7.95 -9.11 38.66
CA PHE A 267 7.24 -10.05 39.54
C PHE A 267 7.93 -10.29 40.89
N ARG A 268 8.92 -9.48 41.23
CA ARG A 268 9.47 -9.50 42.58
C ARG A 268 8.40 -9.01 43.54
N ILE A 269 7.78 -9.95 44.29
CA ILE A 269 6.66 -9.72 45.19
C ILE A 269 7.10 -8.78 46.32
N ARG A 270 6.73 -7.51 46.23
CA ARG A 270 6.93 -6.52 47.29
C ARG A 270 5.64 -5.80 47.65
N THR A 271 4.64 -5.85 46.81
CA THR A 271 3.34 -5.18 46.96
C THR A 271 2.22 -6.14 46.59
N LEU A 272 1.02 -5.86 47.08
CA LEU A 272 -0.19 -6.61 46.81
C LEU A 272 -0.50 -6.64 45.29
N ASP A 273 -0.27 -5.52 44.61
CA ASP A 273 -0.42 -5.39 43.14
C ASP A 273 0.50 -6.34 42.38
N SER A 274 1.77 -6.43 42.81
CA SER A 274 2.73 -7.36 42.19
C SER A 274 2.33 -8.82 42.43
N ALA A 275 1.74 -9.15 43.59
CA ALA A 275 1.26 -10.49 43.88
C ALA A 275 0.05 -10.86 43.03
N LEU A 276 -0.92 -9.94 42.84
CA LEU A 276 -2.06 -10.14 41.95
C LEU A 276 -1.64 -10.33 40.49
N MET A 277 -0.73 -9.48 40.01
CA MET A 277 -0.19 -9.60 38.63
C MET A 277 0.49 -10.97 38.44
N MET A 278 1.30 -11.41 39.39
CA MET A 278 1.99 -12.69 39.28
C MET A 278 1.00 -13.86 39.31
N THR A 279 0.01 -13.82 40.18
CA THR A 279 -1.02 -14.86 40.28
C THR A 279 -1.80 -14.96 38.95
N ALA A 280 -2.24 -13.82 38.41
CA ALA A 280 -2.94 -13.76 37.14
C ALA A 280 -2.05 -14.30 35.99
N ALA A 281 -0.78 -13.93 35.95
CA ALA A 281 0.15 -14.43 34.94
C ALA A 281 0.36 -15.96 35.04
N LEU A 282 0.48 -16.52 36.26
CA LEU A 282 0.59 -17.94 36.47
C LEU A 282 -0.67 -18.70 36.02
N VAL A 283 -1.84 -18.20 36.33
CA VAL A 283 -3.12 -18.79 35.88
C VAL A 283 -3.22 -18.77 34.36
N VAL A 284 -2.86 -17.66 33.70
CA VAL A 284 -2.87 -17.56 32.24
C VAL A 284 -1.85 -18.51 31.62
N MET A 285 -0.64 -18.59 32.15
CA MET A 285 0.40 -19.50 31.64
C MET A 285 0.00 -20.97 31.81
N LEU A 286 -0.46 -21.38 32.99
CA LEU A 286 -0.91 -22.75 33.25
C LEU A 286 -2.13 -23.12 32.41
N GLY A 287 -3.08 -22.20 32.25
CA GLY A 287 -4.26 -22.39 31.40
C GLY A 287 -3.94 -22.48 29.89
N GLN A 288 -2.74 -22.06 29.46
CA GLN A 288 -2.28 -22.15 28.07
C GLN A 288 -1.60 -23.48 27.73
N ILE A 289 -0.98 -24.13 28.72
CA ILE A 289 -0.18 -25.34 28.55
C ILE A 289 -1.10 -26.57 28.74
N SER A 290 -0.85 -27.63 27.96
CA SER A 290 -1.60 -28.88 28.09
C SER A 290 -1.54 -29.49 29.51
N LEU A 291 -0.44 -29.24 30.24
CA LEU A 291 -0.28 -29.62 31.64
C LEU A 291 -1.32 -28.97 32.57
N GLY A 292 -1.82 -27.77 32.24
CA GLY A 292 -2.81 -27.09 33.03
C GLY A 292 -4.13 -27.87 33.09
N LYS A 293 -4.55 -28.51 31.98
CA LYS A 293 -5.71 -29.38 31.97
C LYS A 293 -5.54 -30.64 32.80
N MET A 294 -4.32 -31.15 32.96
CA MET A 294 -4.03 -32.30 33.82
C MET A 294 -4.12 -31.93 35.32
N ILE A 295 -3.91 -30.66 35.67
CA ILE A 295 -3.99 -30.18 37.06
C ILE A 295 -5.43 -29.85 37.42
N SER A 296 -6.17 -29.14 36.54
CA SER A 296 -7.58 -28.82 36.75
C SER A 296 -8.22 -28.40 35.41
N ASP A 297 -9.42 -28.89 35.15
CA ASP A 297 -10.23 -28.50 34.00
C ASP A 297 -10.75 -27.05 34.09
N GLU A 298 -10.70 -26.46 35.28
CA GLU A 298 -11.11 -25.06 35.54
C GLU A 298 -10.06 -24.04 35.07
N LEU A 299 -8.78 -24.42 34.99
CA LEU A 299 -7.69 -23.49 34.65
C LEU A 299 -7.85 -22.83 33.28
N PRO A 300 -8.22 -23.54 32.21
CA PRO A 300 -8.52 -22.92 30.93
C PRO A 300 -9.70 -21.94 30.98
N VAL A 301 -10.72 -22.25 31.77
CA VAL A 301 -11.89 -21.37 31.94
C VAL A 301 -11.49 -20.07 32.67
N MET A 302 -10.74 -20.18 33.77
CA MET A 302 -10.20 -19.01 34.48
C MET A 302 -9.29 -18.16 33.61
N ARG A 303 -8.43 -18.79 32.79
CA ARG A 303 -7.61 -18.11 31.79
C ARG A 303 -8.48 -17.33 30.80
N GLN A 304 -9.49 -17.97 30.25
CA GLN A 304 -10.38 -17.35 29.28
C GLN A 304 -11.11 -16.14 29.89
N TRP A 305 -11.61 -16.28 31.09
CA TRP A 305 -12.24 -15.19 31.82
C TRP A 305 -11.27 -14.01 32.07
N LEU A 306 -10.01 -14.29 32.46
CA LEU A 306 -8.99 -13.25 32.65
C LEU A 306 -8.65 -12.49 31.37
N LEU A 307 -8.63 -13.21 30.23
CA LEU A 307 -8.35 -12.60 28.93
C LEU A 307 -9.55 -11.83 28.36
N GLU A 308 -10.77 -12.34 28.56
CA GLU A 308 -11.98 -11.72 27.99
C GLU A 308 -12.48 -10.53 28.82
N VAL A 309 -12.38 -10.58 30.14
CA VAL A 309 -12.96 -9.54 31.00
C VAL A 309 -11.92 -8.50 31.42
N PRO A 310 -10.97 -8.74 32.33
CA PRO A 310 -10.06 -7.69 32.78
C PRO A 310 -9.05 -7.26 31.69
N ASN A 311 -8.49 -8.20 30.93
CA ASN A 311 -7.55 -7.85 29.89
C ASN A 311 -8.22 -7.08 28.74
N SER A 312 -9.40 -7.50 28.30
CA SER A 312 -10.16 -6.78 27.28
C SER A 312 -10.57 -5.38 27.75
N ALA A 313 -10.97 -5.22 29.02
CA ALA A 313 -11.26 -3.91 29.61
C ALA A 313 -10.02 -3.01 29.64
N ALA A 314 -8.85 -3.56 30.02
CA ALA A 314 -7.58 -2.84 30.02
C ALA A 314 -7.20 -2.40 28.61
N PHE A 315 -7.30 -3.28 27.59
CA PHE A 315 -7.05 -2.90 26.21
C PHE A 315 -7.97 -1.80 25.68
N ARG A 316 -9.25 -1.84 26.05
CA ARG A 316 -10.20 -0.76 25.69
C ARG A 316 -9.78 0.56 26.34
N ALA A 317 -9.40 0.55 27.60
CA ALA A 317 -8.92 1.74 28.30
C ALA A 317 -7.63 2.30 27.67
N ILE A 318 -6.66 1.42 27.33
CA ILE A 318 -5.42 1.82 26.63
C ILE A 318 -5.73 2.44 25.28
N ARG A 319 -6.63 1.83 24.48
CA ARG A 319 -7.03 2.36 23.17
C ARG A 319 -7.69 3.73 23.29
N LEU A 320 -8.59 3.90 24.25
CA LEU A 320 -9.22 5.20 24.52
C LEU A 320 -8.19 6.23 24.97
N GLY A 321 -7.29 5.87 25.89
CA GLY A 321 -6.21 6.74 26.33
C GLY A 321 -5.27 7.14 25.19
N ALA A 322 -4.87 6.19 24.34
CA ALA A 322 -4.05 6.43 23.18
C ALA A 322 -4.75 7.33 22.14
N ALA A 323 -6.06 7.11 21.92
CA ALA A 323 -6.87 7.95 21.01
C ALA A 323 -6.95 9.40 21.52
N VAL A 324 -7.23 9.59 22.83
CA VAL A 324 -7.27 10.92 23.44
C VAL A 324 -5.90 11.59 23.39
N ALA A 325 -4.83 10.86 23.72
CA ALA A 325 -3.47 11.38 23.64
C ALA A 325 -3.07 11.74 22.19
N GLY A 326 -3.44 10.88 21.22
CA GLY A 326 -3.23 11.14 19.79
C GLY A 326 -3.98 12.38 19.31
N LEU A 327 -5.24 12.53 19.71
CA LEU A 327 -6.04 13.70 19.39
C LEU A 327 -5.42 14.99 19.99
N MET A 328 -5.02 14.93 21.26
CA MET A 328 -4.35 16.06 21.93
C MET A 328 -3.04 16.43 21.22
N LEU A 329 -2.23 15.42 20.84
CA LEU A 329 -0.99 15.65 20.11
C LEU A 329 -1.28 16.25 18.73
N ALA A 330 -2.28 15.75 18.01
CA ALA A 330 -2.69 16.27 16.71
C ALA A 330 -3.15 17.74 16.83
N ILE A 331 -3.97 18.08 17.82
CA ILE A 331 -4.41 19.46 18.08
C ILE A 331 -3.22 20.36 18.43
N ARG A 332 -2.29 19.90 19.28
CA ARG A 332 -1.08 20.66 19.61
C ARG A 332 -0.19 20.91 18.40
N MET A 333 0.00 19.91 17.54
CA MET A 333 0.72 20.05 16.27
C MET A 333 -0.01 21.01 15.31
N TRP A 334 -1.33 20.84 15.19
CA TRP A 334 -2.16 21.70 14.35
C TRP A 334 -2.10 23.16 14.76
N LEU A 335 -2.21 23.43 16.06
CA LEU A 335 -2.08 24.79 16.62
C LEU A 335 -0.62 25.25 16.71
N SER A 336 0.34 24.44 16.28
CA SER A 336 1.79 24.77 16.32
C SER A 336 2.32 25.20 17.70
N ILE A 337 1.75 24.69 18.77
CA ILE A 337 2.10 25.07 20.16
C ILE A 337 3.51 24.55 20.53
N GLU A 338 4.01 23.50 19.86
CA GLU A 338 5.29 22.83 20.15
C GLU A 338 6.52 23.36 19.39
N SER A 339 6.40 24.43 18.63
CA SER A 339 7.48 24.90 17.76
C SER A 339 8.73 25.48 18.48
N LYS A 340 8.80 25.47 19.80
CA LYS A 340 9.93 26.04 20.57
C LYS A 340 11.05 25.07 20.91
N SER A 341 10.87 23.74 20.75
CA SER A 341 11.86 22.76 21.24
C SER A 341 13.07 22.51 20.31
N PHE A 342 13.01 22.93 19.05
CA PHE A 342 14.11 22.71 18.09
C PHE A 342 15.05 23.92 17.90
N SER A 343 14.76 25.05 18.51
CA SER A 343 15.52 26.30 18.29
C SER A 343 16.51 26.66 19.39
N THR A 344 16.66 25.91 20.47
CA THR A 344 17.53 26.29 21.58
C THR A 344 18.58 25.24 21.87
N ARG A 345 19.54 25.05 20.96
CA ARG A 345 20.90 24.63 21.37
C ARG A 345 21.95 25.51 20.70
N LYS A 346 22.02 26.74 21.16
CA LYS A 346 23.27 27.51 21.13
C LYS A 346 23.96 27.21 22.46
N LYS A 347 25.03 26.42 22.41
CA LYS A 347 26.27 26.61 23.14
C LYS A 347 27.39 25.99 22.35
#